data_ec7b25ce71c0316094905617053cb026
#
_entry.id   ec7b25ce71c0316094905617053cb026
#
_cell.length_a   1.000
_cell.length_b   1.000
_cell.length_c   1.000
_cell.angle_alpha   90.00
_cell.angle_beta   90.00
_cell.angle_gamma   90.00
#
_symmetry.space_group_name_H-M   'P 1'
#
loop_
_entity.id
_entity.type
_entity.pdbx_description
1 polymer ?
#
loop_
_entity_poly.entity_id
_entity_poly.type
_entity_poly.pdbx_seq_one_letter_code
_entity_poly.pdbx_strand_id
1 'polypeptide(L)'
;MSVRNRADAGTPPDAARLEALWSGEFGDAYTDRNAAAGDERRRFWRATLEEFPVARVLEVGCNLGANLRWIASEGAGDAVFGVDVNLLALGRLHRAVPTARPVAAAALGLPFADRAFDLVFTVGVLIHQPPAALPTVMTEIVRCSRRFVMCGEYYAPVPTEVTYRGQTGALFKRDFGGLYRQLFPGLALRKQQFLSKAEGWDDVTVWMFEKVGG
;
A
#
# COMPACT_ATOMS: atom_id res chain seq x y z
N MET A 1 -28.29 -6.61 -15.86
CA MET A 1 -27.03 -6.33 -15.16
C MET A 1 -27.39 -5.87 -13.76
N SER A 2 -27.24 -6.74 -12.78
CA SER A 2 -27.65 -6.46 -11.39
C SER A 2 -26.49 -5.80 -10.66
N VAL A 3 -26.61 -4.52 -10.34
CA VAL A 3 -25.72 -3.82 -9.39
C VAL A 3 -25.99 -4.45 -8.03
N ARG A 4 -25.07 -5.27 -7.55
CA ARG A 4 -25.13 -5.78 -6.17
C ARG A 4 -24.97 -4.58 -5.23
N ASN A 5 -26.05 -4.26 -4.54
CA ASN A 5 -26.06 -3.33 -3.42
C ASN A 5 -25.06 -3.87 -2.37
N ARG A 6 -23.89 -3.24 -2.24
CA ARG A 6 -22.97 -3.52 -1.12
C ARG A 6 -23.69 -3.00 0.11
N ALA A 7 -24.04 -3.91 1.01
CA ALA A 7 -24.57 -3.57 2.32
C ALA A 7 -23.62 -2.57 2.97
N ASP A 8 -24.18 -1.48 3.45
CA ASP A 8 -23.55 -0.38 4.17
C ASP A 8 -23.11 -0.88 5.57
N ALA A 9 -22.06 -1.69 5.60
CA ALA A 9 -21.34 -1.98 6.83
C ALA A 9 -20.51 -0.73 7.11
N GLY A 10 -21.03 0.16 7.96
CA GLY A 10 -20.38 1.43 8.29
C GLY A 10 -18.90 1.26 8.64
N THR A 11 -18.09 2.22 8.24
CA THR A 11 -16.63 2.23 8.52
C THR A 11 -16.42 2.07 10.04
N PRO A 12 -15.58 1.11 10.50
CA PRO A 12 -15.30 0.95 11.92
C PRO A 12 -14.82 2.27 12.53
N PRO A 13 -15.28 2.68 13.73
CA PRO A 13 -14.95 3.98 14.33
C PRO A 13 -13.45 4.30 14.37
N ASP A 14 -12.62 3.30 14.69
CA ASP A 14 -11.16 3.46 14.70
C ASP A 14 -10.58 3.69 13.29
N ALA A 15 -11.15 3.09 12.27
CA ALA A 15 -10.72 3.30 10.89
C ALA A 15 -11.07 4.72 10.42
N ALA A 16 -12.27 5.23 10.73
CA ALA A 16 -12.65 6.60 10.42
C ALA A 16 -11.77 7.62 11.15
N ARG A 17 -11.43 7.36 12.42
CA ARG A 17 -10.49 8.18 13.20
C ARG A 17 -9.11 8.23 12.54
N LEU A 18 -8.57 7.09 12.13
CA LEU A 18 -7.25 7.03 11.48
C LEU A 18 -7.27 7.66 10.10
N GLU A 19 -8.35 7.50 9.33
CA GLU A 19 -8.51 8.19 8.05
C GLU A 19 -8.48 9.72 8.25
N ALA A 20 -9.22 10.25 9.23
CA ALA A 20 -9.20 11.67 9.57
C ALA A 20 -7.80 12.13 10.05
N LEU A 21 -7.08 11.30 10.82
CA LEU A 21 -5.71 11.60 11.25
C LEU A 21 -4.76 11.74 10.06
N TRP A 22 -4.80 10.78 9.11
CA TRP A 22 -3.91 10.75 7.96
C TRP A 22 -4.27 11.75 6.87
N SER A 23 -5.54 12.12 6.72
CA SER A 23 -5.99 13.14 5.77
C SER A 23 -5.79 14.58 6.27
N GLY A 24 -5.53 14.80 7.57
CA GLY A 24 -5.34 16.10 8.20
C GLY A 24 -3.88 16.46 8.45
N GLU A 25 -3.67 17.41 9.38
CA GLU A 25 -2.35 18.00 9.72
C GLU A 25 -1.27 16.96 10.10
N PHE A 26 -1.65 15.86 10.73
CA PHE A 26 -0.71 14.79 11.06
C PHE A 26 -0.14 14.13 9.79
N GLY A 27 -1.00 13.84 8.82
CA GLY A 27 -0.60 13.31 7.51
C GLY A 27 0.20 14.32 6.70
N ASP A 28 -0.13 15.61 6.75
CA ASP A 28 0.62 16.69 6.10
C ASP A 28 2.04 16.75 6.66
N ALA A 29 2.17 16.76 7.99
CA ALA A 29 3.47 16.75 8.67
C ALA A 29 4.28 15.46 8.36
N TYR A 30 3.62 14.32 8.17
CA TYR A 30 4.28 13.10 7.70
C TYR A 30 4.81 13.26 6.28
N THR A 31 4.00 13.80 5.38
CA THR A 31 4.38 14.07 3.99
C THR A 31 5.57 15.03 3.90
N ASP A 32 5.62 16.06 4.73
CA ASP A 32 6.76 17.01 4.79
C ASP A 32 8.06 16.31 5.20
N ARG A 33 8.00 15.42 6.19
CA ARG A 33 9.19 14.68 6.66
C ARG A 33 9.74 13.70 5.62
N ASN A 34 8.90 13.20 4.73
CA ASN A 34 9.28 12.22 3.71
C ASN A 34 9.65 12.86 2.35
N ALA A 35 9.68 14.18 2.26
CA ALA A 35 9.98 14.90 1.01
C ALA A 35 11.39 14.62 0.44
N ALA A 36 12.34 14.17 1.27
CA ALA A 36 13.73 13.90 0.91
C ALA A 36 14.03 12.40 0.66
N ALA A 37 13.05 11.61 0.20
CA ALA A 37 13.29 10.19 -0.10
C ALA A 37 14.38 10.04 -1.20
N GLY A 38 15.43 9.29 -0.88
CA GLY A 38 16.63 9.09 -1.73
C GLY A 38 16.42 8.12 -2.91
N ASP A 39 17.53 7.82 -3.61
CA ASP A 39 17.55 7.00 -4.82
C ASP A 39 17.74 5.51 -4.53
N GLU A 40 17.91 5.15 -3.25
CA GLU A 40 18.25 3.79 -2.81
C GLU A 40 17.18 2.77 -3.20
N ARG A 41 15.90 3.19 -3.21
CA ARG A 41 14.75 2.32 -3.58
C ARG A 41 14.73 1.93 -5.06
N ARG A 42 15.46 2.66 -5.92
CA ARG A 42 15.51 2.39 -7.36
C ARG A 42 16.01 0.97 -7.67
N ARG A 43 17.07 0.53 -6.96
CA ARG A 43 17.63 -0.82 -7.16
C ARG A 43 16.61 -1.92 -6.87
N PHE A 44 15.86 -1.76 -5.77
CA PHE A 44 14.81 -2.70 -5.40
C PHE A 44 13.72 -2.78 -6.48
N TRP A 45 13.22 -1.62 -6.95
CA TRP A 45 12.14 -1.60 -7.94
C TRP A 45 12.58 -2.12 -9.30
N ARG A 46 13.80 -1.81 -9.74
CA ARG A 46 14.36 -2.38 -10.97
C ARG A 46 14.38 -3.91 -10.89
N ALA A 47 15.01 -4.48 -9.86
CA ALA A 47 15.09 -5.93 -9.69
C ALA A 47 13.69 -6.57 -9.55
N THR A 48 12.76 -5.89 -8.88
CA THR A 48 11.38 -6.38 -8.71
C THR A 48 10.63 -6.41 -10.04
N LEU A 49 10.75 -5.39 -10.88
CA LEU A 49 10.08 -5.33 -12.18
C LEU A 49 10.69 -6.28 -13.22
N GLU A 50 12.00 -6.55 -13.12
CA GLU A 50 12.68 -7.59 -13.92
C GLU A 50 12.18 -8.99 -13.55
N GLU A 51 12.04 -9.29 -12.25
CA GLU A 51 11.58 -10.58 -11.74
C GLU A 51 10.07 -10.79 -11.92
N PHE A 52 9.27 -9.71 -11.75
CA PHE A 52 7.80 -9.71 -11.82
C PHE A 52 7.32 -8.67 -12.84
N PRO A 53 7.35 -8.98 -14.14
CA PRO A 53 6.95 -8.03 -15.17
C PRO A 53 5.47 -7.62 -15.05
N VAL A 54 5.22 -6.31 -15.02
CA VAL A 54 3.89 -5.71 -14.86
C VAL A 54 3.75 -4.48 -15.74
N ALA A 55 2.53 -4.20 -16.23
CA ALA A 55 2.23 -3.03 -17.04
C ALA A 55 1.38 -1.99 -16.30
N ARG A 56 0.49 -2.44 -15.41
CA ARG A 56 -0.41 -1.58 -14.63
C ARG A 56 -0.18 -1.79 -13.15
N VAL A 57 0.17 -0.72 -12.45
CA VAL A 57 0.56 -0.78 -11.04
C VAL A 57 -0.28 0.18 -10.22
N LEU A 58 -0.71 -0.26 -9.03
CA LEU A 58 -1.38 0.57 -8.03
C LEU A 58 -0.61 0.51 -6.71
N GLU A 59 -0.21 1.66 -6.19
CA GLU A 59 0.22 1.83 -4.80
C GLU A 59 -0.95 2.37 -3.96
N VAL A 60 -1.30 1.65 -2.90
CA VAL A 60 -2.28 2.10 -1.90
C VAL A 60 -1.54 2.72 -0.72
N GLY A 61 -1.87 3.98 -0.37
CA GLY A 61 -1.12 4.81 0.57
C GLY A 61 0.18 5.32 -0.03
N CYS A 62 0.10 5.88 -1.24
CA CYS A 62 1.27 6.26 -2.04
C CYS A 62 2.02 7.48 -1.53
N ASN A 63 1.44 8.27 -0.62
CA ASN A 63 1.97 9.55 -0.18
C ASN A 63 2.44 10.39 -1.39
N LEU A 64 3.64 10.95 -1.34
CA LEU A 64 4.25 11.77 -2.41
C LEU A 64 4.87 10.95 -3.56
N GLY A 65 4.69 9.62 -3.59
CA GLY A 65 5.10 8.75 -4.69
C GLY A 65 6.57 8.31 -4.68
N ALA A 66 7.15 8.15 -3.48
CA ALA A 66 8.54 7.73 -3.32
C ALA A 66 8.89 6.39 -4.02
N ASN A 67 7.91 5.49 -4.16
CA ASN A 67 8.05 4.24 -4.92
C ASN A 67 7.63 4.42 -6.37
N LEU A 68 6.49 5.11 -6.62
CA LEU A 68 5.91 5.25 -7.95
C LEU A 68 6.84 5.94 -8.94
N ARG A 69 7.69 6.89 -8.49
CA ARG A 69 8.67 7.54 -9.36
C ARG A 69 9.66 6.54 -9.98
N TRP A 70 10.09 5.52 -9.22
CA TRP A 70 11.01 4.50 -9.71
C TRP A 70 10.30 3.48 -10.60
N ILE A 71 9.09 3.07 -10.22
CA ILE A 71 8.25 2.18 -11.04
C ILE A 71 7.97 2.83 -12.40
N ALA A 72 7.62 4.12 -12.42
CA ALA A 72 7.37 4.86 -13.65
C ALA A 72 8.65 4.99 -14.51
N SER A 73 9.82 5.19 -13.89
CA SER A 73 11.09 5.34 -14.62
C SER A 73 11.69 4.02 -15.12
N GLU A 74 11.36 2.88 -14.48
CA GLU A 74 11.96 1.57 -14.80
C GLU A 74 11.04 0.69 -15.68
N GLY A 75 9.89 1.18 -16.16
CA GLY A 75 9.20 0.50 -17.25
C GLY A 75 7.72 0.18 -17.08
N ALA A 76 7.06 0.54 -15.98
CA ALA A 76 5.58 0.43 -15.90
C ALA A 76 4.84 1.56 -16.65
N GLY A 77 5.59 2.46 -17.35
CA GLY A 77 5.07 3.47 -18.28
C GLY A 77 3.95 4.35 -17.70
N ASP A 78 2.94 4.65 -18.55
CA ASP A 78 1.81 5.54 -18.22
C ASP A 78 0.71 4.89 -17.36
N ALA A 79 0.92 3.68 -16.88
CA ALA A 79 -0.08 2.88 -16.16
C ALA A 79 0.21 2.77 -14.65
N VAL A 80 0.76 3.82 -14.07
CA VAL A 80 1.10 3.90 -12.63
C VAL A 80 0.05 4.73 -11.90
N PHE A 81 -0.57 4.17 -10.87
CA PHE A 81 -1.62 4.79 -10.08
C PHE A 81 -1.20 4.85 -8.61
N GLY A 82 -1.58 5.94 -7.94
CA GLY A 82 -1.38 6.10 -6.50
C GLY A 82 -2.67 6.52 -5.80
N VAL A 83 -3.06 5.78 -4.76
CA VAL A 83 -4.18 6.13 -3.88
C VAL A 83 -3.65 6.63 -2.56
N ASP A 84 -4.21 7.73 -2.06
CA ASP A 84 -3.99 8.21 -0.70
C ASP A 84 -5.23 8.98 -0.22
N VAL A 85 -5.38 9.12 1.10
CA VAL A 85 -6.41 9.97 1.71
C VAL A 85 -5.94 11.42 1.84
N ASN A 86 -4.63 11.66 1.78
CA ASN A 86 -4.02 12.97 1.97
C ASN A 86 -3.88 13.73 0.65
N LEU A 87 -4.66 14.80 0.49
CA LEU A 87 -4.68 15.59 -0.75
C LEU A 87 -3.39 16.39 -0.99
N LEU A 88 -2.68 16.81 0.08
CA LEU A 88 -1.37 17.47 -0.07
C LEU A 88 -0.35 16.51 -0.66
N ALA A 89 -0.32 15.27 -0.17
CA ALA A 89 0.55 14.22 -0.67
C ALA A 89 0.27 13.91 -2.15
N LEU A 90 -1.00 13.74 -2.53
CA LEU A 90 -1.40 13.51 -3.93
C LEU A 90 -1.03 14.67 -4.85
N GLY A 91 -1.17 15.92 -4.38
CA GLY A 91 -0.74 17.09 -5.12
C GLY A 91 0.79 17.14 -5.33
N ARG A 92 1.58 16.62 -4.38
CA ARG A 92 3.04 16.46 -4.52
C ARG A 92 3.40 15.33 -5.47
N LEU A 93 2.72 14.18 -5.36
CA LEU A 93 2.87 13.07 -6.30
C LEU A 93 2.66 13.55 -7.74
N HIS A 94 1.58 14.26 -8.02
CA HIS A 94 1.27 14.75 -9.37
C HIS A 94 2.39 15.64 -9.95
N ARG A 95 3.01 16.47 -9.09
CA ARG A 95 4.15 17.33 -9.51
C ARG A 95 5.44 16.54 -9.70
N ALA A 96 5.72 15.58 -8.81
CA ALA A 96 6.97 14.82 -8.81
C ALA A 96 7.01 13.72 -9.88
N VAL A 97 5.86 13.12 -10.19
CA VAL A 97 5.70 12.02 -11.14
C VAL A 97 4.50 12.32 -12.05
N PRO A 98 4.68 13.18 -13.08
CA PRO A 98 3.57 13.63 -13.96
C PRO A 98 2.86 12.50 -14.70
N THR A 99 3.51 11.35 -14.90
CA THR A 99 2.93 10.15 -15.53
C THR A 99 2.09 9.32 -14.55
N ALA A 100 2.24 9.51 -13.24
CA ALA A 100 1.41 8.84 -12.25
C ALA A 100 0.01 9.46 -12.18
N ARG A 101 -0.98 8.63 -11.89
CA ARG A 101 -2.40 9.02 -11.76
C ARG A 101 -2.80 9.00 -10.28
N PRO A 102 -2.81 10.15 -9.59
CA PRO A 102 -3.23 10.22 -8.20
C PRO A 102 -4.75 10.10 -8.09
N VAL A 103 -5.21 9.36 -7.08
CA VAL A 103 -6.63 9.17 -6.77
C VAL A 103 -6.85 9.33 -5.27
N ALA A 104 -7.75 10.22 -4.89
CA ALA A 104 -8.13 10.40 -3.49
C ALA A 104 -9.15 9.33 -3.09
N ALA A 105 -8.77 8.40 -2.22
CA ALA A 105 -9.65 7.38 -1.67
C ALA A 105 -9.06 6.73 -0.42
N ALA A 106 -9.94 6.16 0.43
CA ALA A 106 -9.55 5.30 1.53
C ALA A 106 -9.27 3.86 1.05
N ALA A 107 -8.34 3.18 1.72
CA ALA A 107 -7.99 1.79 1.42
C ALA A 107 -9.15 0.80 1.68
N LEU A 108 -10.15 1.20 2.46
CA LEU A 108 -11.37 0.41 2.74
C LEU A 108 -12.32 0.28 1.54
N GLY A 109 -12.19 1.14 0.53
CA GLY A 109 -13.06 1.12 -0.65
C GLY A 109 -12.35 1.70 -1.86
N LEU A 110 -11.54 0.90 -2.54
CA LEU A 110 -10.78 1.34 -3.71
C LEU A 110 -11.71 1.55 -4.92
N PRO A 111 -11.67 2.74 -5.58
CA PRO A 111 -12.58 3.10 -6.66
C PRO A 111 -12.18 2.48 -8.00
N PHE A 112 -11.79 1.22 -7.99
CA PHE A 112 -11.35 0.50 -9.18
C PHE A 112 -12.14 -0.79 -9.36
N ALA A 113 -12.25 -1.23 -10.62
CA ALA A 113 -12.81 -2.52 -10.95
C ALA A 113 -11.94 -3.68 -10.42
N ASP A 114 -12.55 -4.86 -10.28
CA ASP A 114 -11.84 -6.08 -9.95
C ASP A 114 -10.77 -6.35 -11.02
N ARG A 115 -9.58 -6.81 -10.58
CA ARG A 115 -8.49 -7.23 -11.47
C ARG A 115 -7.99 -6.12 -12.41
N ALA A 116 -8.11 -4.84 -12.00
CA ALA A 116 -7.72 -3.69 -12.83
C ALA A 116 -6.21 -3.51 -12.99
N PHE A 117 -5.39 -4.07 -12.10
CA PHE A 117 -3.94 -3.86 -12.03
C PHE A 117 -3.18 -5.19 -12.01
N ASP A 118 -2.01 -5.22 -12.64
CA ASP A 118 -1.11 -6.38 -12.57
C ASP A 118 -0.52 -6.56 -11.19
N LEU A 119 -0.12 -5.45 -10.57
CA LEU A 119 0.40 -5.35 -9.21
C LEU A 119 -0.40 -4.32 -8.41
N VAL A 120 -0.87 -4.72 -7.24
CA VAL A 120 -1.35 -3.79 -6.20
C VAL A 120 -0.49 -3.96 -4.97
N PHE A 121 0.03 -2.85 -4.43
CA PHE A 121 0.94 -2.93 -3.30
C PHE A 121 0.76 -1.84 -2.26
N THR A 122 1.29 -2.11 -1.06
CA THR A 122 1.41 -1.16 0.06
C THR A 122 2.84 -1.15 0.58
N VAL A 123 3.27 0.00 1.09
CA VAL A 123 4.50 0.14 1.87
C VAL A 123 4.24 1.04 3.08
N GLY A 124 4.29 0.46 4.28
CA GLY A 124 4.03 1.18 5.53
C GLY A 124 2.59 1.69 5.67
N VAL A 125 1.60 0.92 5.19
CA VAL A 125 0.17 1.29 5.20
C VAL A 125 -0.65 0.35 6.07
N LEU A 126 -0.45 -0.96 5.92
CA LEU A 126 -1.19 -1.96 6.70
C LEU A 126 -0.89 -1.85 8.19
N ILE A 127 0.32 -1.40 8.55
CA ILE A 127 0.69 -1.09 9.93
C ILE A 127 -0.16 0.01 10.56
N HIS A 128 -0.84 0.83 9.76
CA HIS A 128 -1.71 1.92 10.21
C HIS A 128 -3.21 1.57 10.11
N GLN A 129 -3.52 0.32 9.81
CA GLN A 129 -4.91 -0.15 9.78
C GLN A 129 -5.28 -0.82 11.11
N PRO A 130 -6.41 -0.43 11.73
CA PRO A 130 -6.86 -1.09 12.96
C PRO A 130 -7.21 -2.55 12.66
N PRO A 131 -7.08 -3.46 13.65
CA PRO A 131 -7.32 -4.88 13.44
C PRO A 131 -8.66 -5.21 12.78
N ALA A 132 -9.73 -4.48 13.13
CA ALA A 132 -11.07 -4.70 12.59
C ALA A 132 -11.20 -4.31 11.10
N ALA A 133 -10.43 -3.33 10.61
CA ALA A 133 -10.48 -2.86 9.23
C ALA A 133 -9.55 -3.65 8.30
N LEU A 134 -8.51 -4.26 8.86
CA LEU A 134 -7.43 -4.88 8.09
C LEU A 134 -7.89 -5.95 7.09
N PRO A 135 -8.82 -6.88 7.43
CA PRO A 135 -9.31 -7.87 6.46
C PRO A 135 -10.00 -7.20 5.25
N THR A 136 -10.76 -6.14 5.47
CA THR A 136 -11.45 -5.40 4.39
C THR A 136 -10.44 -4.70 3.48
N VAL A 137 -9.45 -4.01 4.05
CA VAL A 137 -8.37 -3.35 3.27
C VAL A 137 -7.60 -4.37 2.44
N MET A 138 -7.21 -5.50 3.03
CA MET A 138 -6.50 -6.56 2.31
C MET A 138 -7.36 -7.18 1.20
N THR A 139 -8.68 -7.30 1.43
CA THR A 139 -9.63 -7.78 0.41
C THR A 139 -9.70 -6.82 -0.78
N GLU A 140 -9.75 -5.51 -0.55
CA GLU A 140 -9.77 -4.51 -1.63
C GLU A 140 -8.46 -4.53 -2.45
N ILE A 141 -7.31 -4.67 -1.78
CA ILE A 141 -6.00 -4.81 -2.43
C ILE A 141 -5.99 -6.06 -3.34
N VAL A 142 -6.39 -7.20 -2.79
CA VAL A 142 -6.47 -8.46 -3.54
C VAL A 142 -7.49 -8.38 -4.68
N ARG A 143 -8.68 -7.77 -4.45
CA ARG A 143 -9.72 -7.60 -5.45
C ARG A 143 -9.21 -6.82 -6.66
N CYS A 144 -8.55 -5.69 -6.43
CA CYS A 144 -8.05 -4.83 -7.50
C CYS A 144 -6.85 -5.44 -8.26
N SER A 145 -6.13 -6.39 -7.66
CA SER A 145 -5.02 -7.08 -8.33
C SER A 145 -5.52 -8.16 -9.28
N ARG A 146 -4.94 -8.20 -10.47
CA ARG A 146 -5.09 -9.26 -11.46
C ARG A 146 -4.12 -10.42 -11.22
N ARG A 147 -2.90 -10.12 -10.79
CA ARG A 147 -1.83 -11.12 -10.70
C ARG A 147 -1.03 -11.03 -9.42
N PHE A 148 -0.39 -9.89 -9.14
CA PHE A 148 0.53 -9.77 -8.01
C PHE A 148 -0.02 -8.87 -6.91
N VAL A 149 0.24 -9.25 -5.67
CA VAL A 149 0.01 -8.45 -4.46
C VAL A 149 1.33 -8.35 -3.71
N MET A 150 1.71 -7.14 -3.29
CA MET A 150 2.90 -6.95 -2.45
C MET A 150 2.55 -6.11 -1.22
N CYS A 151 3.16 -6.42 -0.09
CA CYS A 151 3.17 -5.53 1.07
C CYS A 151 4.58 -5.42 1.65
N GLY A 152 4.99 -4.20 2.02
CA GLY A 152 6.24 -3.90 2.73
C GLY A 152 5.90 -3.25 4.06
N GLU A 153 5.96 -4.00 5.17
CA GLU A 153 5.41 -3.59 6.45
C GLU A 153 6.34 -3.95 7.63
N TYR A 154 6.12 -3.35 8.80
CA TYR A 154 6.88 -3.69 10.01
C TYR A 154 6.45 -5.05 10.55
N TYR A 155 7.35 -6.00 10.50
CA TYR A 155 7.12 -7.36 10.98
C TYR A 155 7.16 -7.45 12.51
N ALA A 156 6.27 -8.26 13.08
CA ALA A 156 6.38 -8.82 14.42
C ALA A 156 5.73 -10.21 14.44
N PRO A 157 6.32 -11.21 15.15
CA PRO A 157 5.75 -12.56 15.22
C PRO A 157 4.43 -12.60 16.01
N VAL A 158 4.23 -11.64 16.91
CA VAL A 158 3.00 -11.47 17.69
C VAL A 158 2.46 -10.06 17.41
N PRO A 159 1.15 -9.89 17.17
CA PRO A 159 0.55 -8.58 16.97
C PRO A 159 0.89 -7.63 18.11
N THR A 160 1.50 -6.50 17.78
CA THR A 160 2.03 -5.53 18.74
C THR A 160 1.58 -4.13 18.33
N GLU A 161 0.87 -3.45 19.21
CA GLU A 161 0.58 -2.02 19.06
C GLU A 161 1.78 -1.20 19.54
N VAL A 162 2.09 -0.13 18.83
CA VAL A 162 3.17 0.80 19.15
C VAL A 162 2.62 2.22 19.16
N THR A 163 2.90 2.99 20.22
CA THR A 163 2.61 4.42 20.22
C THR A 163 3.42 5.10 19.14
N TYR A 164 2.74 5.73 18.18
CA TYR A 164 3.37 6.36 17.04
C TYR A 164 3.23 7.88 17.11
N ARG A 165 4.32 8.59 17.40
CA ARG A 165 4.37 10.06 17.52
C ARG A 165 3.27 10.64 18.41
N GLY A 166 3.10 10.04 19.59
CA GLY A 166 2.09 10.43 20.57
C GLY A 166 0.67 9.90 20.30
N GLN A 167 0.46 9.19 19.20
CA GLN A 167 -0.81 8.56 18.85
C GLN A 167 -0.83 7.09 19.30
N THR A 168 -1.80 6.70 20.11
CA THR A 168 -2.13 5.30 20.42
C THR A 168 -3.10 4.76 19.38
N GLY A 169 -3.11 3.44 19.15
CA GLY A 169 -3.99 2.81 18.17
C GLY A 169 -3.72 3.29 16.72
N ALA A 170 -2.48 3.71 16.41
CA ALA A 170 -2.12 4.26 15.11
C ALA A 170 -1.00 3.49 14.40
N LEU A 171 -0.32 2.55 15.09
CA LEU A 171 0.69 1.69 14.48
C LEU A 171 0.63 0.29 15.09
N PHE A 172 0.53 -0.71 14.21
CA PHE A 172 0.44 -2.12 14.57
C PHE A 172 1.46 -2.94 13.79
N LYS A 173 2.39 -3.60 14.48
CA LYS A 173 3.32 -4.55 13.88
C LYS A 173 2.72 -5.96 13.94
N ARG A 174 2.89 -6.77 12.89
CA ARG A 174 2.43 -8.16 12.85
C ARG A 174 3.05 -8.94 11.70
N ASP A 175 2.77 -10.24 11.61
CA ASP A 175 3.06 -11.04 10.43
C ASP A 175 1.98 -10.80 9.35
N PHE A 176 2.16 -9.76 8.54
CA PHE A 176 1.25 -9.45 7.43
C PHE A 176 1.31 -10.51 6.33
N GLY A 177 2.49 -11.11 6.11
CA GLY A 177 2.65 -12.20 5.16
C GLY A 177 1.86 -13.43 5.54
N GLY A 178 1.93 -13.84 6.81
CA GLY A 178 1.11 -14.91 7.36
C GLY A 178 -0.38 -14.62 7.27
N LEU A 179 -0.79 -13.37 7.54
CA LEU A 179 -2.18 -12.95 7.46
C LEU A 179 -2.72 -13.01 6.01
N TYR A 180 -1.95 -12.58 5.01
CA TYR A 180 -2.32 -12.75 3.60
C TYR A 180 -2.55 -14.21 3.23
N ARG A 181 -1.65 -15.11 3.64
CA ARG A 181 -1.78 -16.55 3.38
C ARG A 181 -3.00 -17.17 4.05
N GLN A 182 -3.32 -16.71 5.26
CA GLN A 182 -4.49 -17.17 6.01
C GLN A 182 -5.80 -16.72 5.36
N LEU A 183 -5.90 -15.43 4.98
CA LEU A 183 -7.13 -14.85 4.45
C LEU A 183 -7.37 -15.20 2.97
N PHE A 184 -6.30 -15.42 2.21
CA PHE A 184 -6.36 -15.61 0.77
C PHE A 184 -5.57 -16.86 0.34
N PRO A 185 -6.13 -18.08 0.50
CA PRO A 185 -5.44 -19.34 0.14
C PRO A 185 -5.04 -19.43 -1.34
N GLY A 186 -5.67 -18.63 -2.21
CA GLY A 186 -5.30 -18.52 -3.63
C GLY A 186 -4.09 -17.62 -3.91
N LEU A 187 -3.37 -17.14 -2.88
CA LEU A 187 -2.13 -16.39 -3.02
C LEU A 187 -0.91 -17.28 -2.71
N ALA A 188 -0.04 -17.48 -3.68
CA ALA A 188 1.25 -18.14 -3.49
C ALA A 188 2.32 -17.11 -3.13
N LEU A 189 3.04 -17.29 -2.02
CA LEU A 189 4.21 -16.49 -1.69
C LEU A 189 5.32 -16.75 -2.70
N ARG A 190 5.80 -15.72 -3.38
CA ARG A 190 6.89 -15.76 -4.36
C ARG A 190 8.21 -15.26 -3.80
N LYS A 191 8.16 -14.23 -2.96
CA LYS A 191 9.35 -13.62 -2.38
C LYS A 191 9.06 -13.09 -0.99
N GLN A 192 10.02 -13.22 -0.10
CA GLN A 192 10.06 -12.53 1.18
C GLN A 192 11.46 -11.96 1.37
N GLN A 193 11.55 -10.68 1.71
CA GLN A 193 12.83 -9.99 1.88
C GLN A 193 12.73 -8.92 2.97
N PHE A 194 13.74 -8.83 3.82
CA PHE A 194 13.91 -7.71 4.72
C PHE A 194 14.67 -6.59 4.00
N LEU A 195 14.18 -5.36 4.14
CA LEU A 195 14.79 -4.15 3.58
C LEU A 195 15.10 -3.19 4.72
N SER A 196 16.37 -2.91 4.88
CA SER A 196 16.92 -2.14 6.00
C SER A 196 16.93 -0.63 5.74
N LYS A 197 17.15 0.14 6.80
CA LYS A 197 17.39 1.60 6.70
C LYS A 197 18.61 1.94 5.86
N ALA A 198 19.65 1.11 5.89
CA ALA A 198 20.84 1.28 5.07
C ALA A 198 20.55 1.17 3.55
N GLU A 199 19.43 0.52 3.19
CA GLU A 199 18.95 0.38 1.82
C GLU A 199 17.84 1.40 1.48
N GLY A 200 17.67 2.46 2.29
CA GLY A 200 16.68 3.51 2.09
C GLY A 200 15.23 3.14 2.45
N TRP A 201 15.06 2.11 3.31
CA TRP A 201 13.76 1.66 3.80
C TRP A 201 13.63 1.87 5.31
N ASP A 202 12.48 1.59 5.88
CA ASP A 202 12.21 1.78 7.32
C ASP A 202 12.27 0.47 8.11
N ASP A 203 13.23 -0.44 7.79
CA ASP A 203 13.31 -1.79 8.37
C ASP A 203 12.01 -2.56 8.16
N VAL A 204 11.59 -2.67 6.90
CA VAL A 204 10.35 -3.36 6.51
C VAL A 204 10.64 -4.77 6.01
N THR A 205 9.71 -5.68 6.24
CA THR A 205 9.67 -6.96 5.54
C THR A 205 8.72 -6.83 4.36
N VAL A 206 9.19 -7.20 3.18
CA VAL A 206 8.41 -7.24 1.95
C VAL A 206 7.98 -8.68 1.67
N TRP A 207 6.71 -8.86 1.34
CA TRP A 207 6.15 -10.11 0.83
C TRP A 207 5.53 -9.86 -0.54
N MET A 208 5.94 -10.65 -1.53
CA MET A 208 5.36 -10.68 -2.88
C MET A 208 4.56 -11.96 -3.06
N PHE A 209 3.32 -11.82 -3.44
CA PHE A 209 2.40 -12.92 -3.71
C PHE A 209 1.95 -12.91 -5.17
N GLU A 210 1.67 -14.08 -5.71
CA GLU A 210 1.01 -14.26 -7.00
C GLU A 210 -0.29 -15.02 -6.83
N LYS A 211 -1.34 -14.59 -7.51
CA LYS A 211 -2.62 -15.29 -7.57
C LYS A 211 -2.45 -16.58 -8.39
N VAL A 212 -2.79 -17.71 -7.79
CA VAL A 212 -2.80 -19.02 -8.46
C VAL A 212 -4.23 -19.39 -8.84
N GLY A 213 -4.45 -19.74 -10.11
CA GLY A 213 -5.75 -20.24 -10.59
C GLY A 213 -6.76 -19.15 -10.98
N GLY A 214 -6.32 -18.02 -11.55
CA GLY A 214 -7.20 -16.99 -12.10
C GLY A 214 -7.14 -16.89 -13.62
#